data_c71410ddeb555f46acf7d3e9e1cb5d7d
#
_entry.id   c71410ddeb555f46acf7d3e9e1cb5d7d
#
_cell.length_a   1.000
_cell.length_b   1.000
_cell.length_c   1.000
_cell.angle_alpha   90.00
_cell.angle_beta   90.00
_cell.angle_gamma   90.00
#
_symmetry.space_group_name_H-M   'P 1'
#
loop_
_entity.id
_entity.type
_entity.pdbx_description
1 polymer ?
#
loop_
_entity_poly.entity_id
_entity_poly.type
_entity_poly.pdbx_seq_one_letter_code
_entity_poly.pdbx_strand_id
1 'polypeptide(L)'
;MIVKRKGLSRVIYATYYSIKGLRSAFASEAAVRQEIFAMLILVPFAVYVDVTNVERILLIMSLCVVLITELLNTAVEKLCDHVSTDIHLLIGRAKDIGSAAVFVSLLLAAFVWLTILL
;
A
#
# COMPACT_ATOMS: atom_id res chain seq x y z
N MET A 1 17.27 3.06 12.47
CA MET A 1 17.96 1.77 12.48
C MET A 1 19.34 1.88 11.88
N ILE A 2 20.32 1.64 12.70
CA ILE A 2 21.72 1.86 12.31
C ILE A 2 22.47 0.54 12.12
N VAL A 3 21.97 -0.56 12.69
CA VAL A 3 22.66 -1.84 12.63
C VAL A 3 22.40 -2.51 11.30
N LYS A 4 23.47 -2.81 10.56
CA LYS A 4 23.39 -3.59 9.33
C LYS A 4 23.51 -5.06 9.65
N ARG A 5 22.61 -5.86 9.09
CA ARG A 5 22.59 -7.31 9.24
C ARG A 5 22.79 -7.97 7.88
N LYS A 6 23.31 -9.18 7.89
CA LYS A 6 23.63 -9.91 6.66
C LYS A 6 23.04 -11.31 6.70
N GLY A 7 22.80 -11.88 5.51
CA GLY A 7 22.34 -13.25 5.33
C GLY A 7 20.95 -13.48 5.91
N LEU A 8 20.78 -14.65 6.54
CA LEU A 8 19.49 -15.05 7.11
C LEU A 8 19.03 -14.11 8.22
N SER A 9 19.96 -13.63 9.04
CA SER A 9 19.66 -12.65 10.08
C SER A 9 19.00 -11.40 9.50
N ARG A 10 19.52 -10.90 8.39
CA ARG A 10 18.94 -9.74 7.68
C ARG A 10 17.51 -9.99 7.27
N VAL A 11 17.21 -11.17 6.72
CA VAL A 11 15.86 -11.53 6.28
C VAL A 11 14.90 -11.61 7.47
N ILE A 12 15.32 -12.22 8.55
CA ILE A 12 14.49 -12.35 9.76
C ILE A 12 14.14 -10.98 10.33
N TYR A 13 15.12 -10.10 10.46
CA TYR A 13 14.86 -8.75 11.00
C TYR A 13 14.05 -7.89 10.02
N ALA A 14 14.29 -8.03 8.71
CA ALA A 14 13.48 -7.32 7.71
C ALA A 14 12.01 -7.73 7.80
N THR A 15 11.75 -9.02 7.98
CA THR A 15 10.40 -9.54 8.15
C THR A 15 9.75 -9.00 9.43
N TYR A 16 10.49 -9.00 10.53
CA TYR A 16 10.02 -8.45 11.79
C TYR A 16 9.63 -6.97 11.65
N TYR A 17 10.48 -6.15 11.02
CA TYR A 17 10.20 -4.74 10.83
C TYR A 17 9.04 -4.50 9.87
N SER A 18 8.89 -5.34 8.85
CA SER A 18 7.78 -5.26 7.91
C SER A 18 6.45 -5.51 8.61
N ILE A 19 6.38 -6.53 9.46
CA ILE A 19 5.17 -6.83 10.24
C ILE A 19 4.88 -5.68 11.20
N LYS A 20 5.90 -5.16 11.86
CA LYS A 20 5.76 -4.02 12.78
C LYS A 20 5.24 -2.79 12.05
N GLY A 21 5.76 -2.53 10.83
CA GLY A 21 5.30 -1.42 9.99
C GLY A 21 3.86 -1.56 9.55
N LEU A 22 3.46 -2.76 9.14
CA LEU A 22 2.06 -3.04 8.77
C LEU A 22 1.11 -2.82 9.95
N ARG A 23 1.48 -3.29 11.13
CA ARG A 23 0.67 -3.07 12.34
C ARG A 23 0.56 -1.59 12.68
N SER A 24 1.66 -0.86 12.58
CA SER A 24 1.67 0.59 12.84
C SER A 24 0.77 1.34 11.86
N ALA A 25 0.87 1.04 10.58
CA ALA A 25 0.05 1.67 9.55
C ALA A 25 -1.43 1.32 9.73
N PHE A 26 -1.73 0.07 10.03
CA PHE A 26 -3.11 -0.38 10.30
C PHE A 26 -3.70 0.36 11.50
N ALA A 27 -2.92 0.53 12.56
CA ALA A 27 -3.38 1.19 13.78
C ALA A 27 -3.63 2.69 13.57
N SER A 28 -2.80 3.35 12.75
CA SER A 28 -2.84 4.81 12.64
C SER A 28 -3.62 5.33 11.43
N GLU A 29 -3.81 4.52 10.38
CA GLU A 29 -4.36 5.00 9.10
C GLU A 29 -5.65 4.30 8.72
N ALA A 30 -6.73 5.08 8.64
CA ALA A 30 -8.04 4.58 8.21
C ALA A 30 -7.99 4.03 6.78
N ALA A 31 -7.25 4.69 5.88
CA ALA A 31 -7.13 4.24 4.48
C ALA A 31 -6.50 2.86 4.38
N VAL A 32 -5.46 2.59 5.18
CA VAL A 32 -4.81 1.27 5.21
C VAL A 32 -5.78 0.21 5.73
N ARG A 33 -6.53 0.52 6.79
CA ARG A 33 -7.54 -0.41 7.31
C ARG A 33 -8.60 -0.73 6.27
N GLN A 34 -9.12 0.28 5.59
CA GLN A 34 -10.13 0.12 4.55
C GLN A 34 -9.62 -0.75 3.40
N GLU A 35 -8.37 -0.51 2.98
CA GLU A 35 -7.78 -1.31 1.90
C GLU A 35 -7.60 -2.77 2.32
N ILE A 36 -7.14 -3.03 3.53
CA ILE A 36 -6.97 -4.41 4.01
C ILE A 36 -8.31 -5.12 4.12
N PHE A 37 -9.34 -4.45 4.65
CA PHE A 37 -10.67 -5.06 4.72
C PHE A 37 -11.25 -5.32 3.33
N ALA A 38 -11.05 -4.40 2.38
CA ALA A 38 -11.47 -4.63 0.99
C ALA A 38 -10.75 -5.85 0.41
N MET A 39 -9.45 -5.99 0.65
CA MET A 39 -8.68 -7.14 0.17
C MET A 39 -9.16 -8.46 0.79
N LEU A 40 -9.56 -8.46 2.06
CA LEU A 40 -10.10 -9.66 2.70
C LEU A 40 -11.37 -10.18 2.01
N ILE A 41 -12.09 -9.32 1.33
CA ILE A 41 -13.29 -9.67 0.55
C ILE A 41 -12.93 -9.94 -0.91
N LEU A 42 -12.16 -9.05 -1.52
CA LEU A 42 -11.92 -9.07 -2.97
C LEU A 42 -10.89 -10.11 -3.39
N VAL A 43 -9.89 -10.41 -2.57
CA VAL A 43 -8.90 -11.44 -2.92
C VAL A 43 -9.54 -12.84 -2.96
N PRO A 44 -10.33 -13.27 -1.96
CA PRO A 44 -11.07 -14.53 -2.08
C PRO A 44 -11.99 -14.56 -3.30
N PHE A 45 -12.68 -13.46 -3.62
CA PHE A 45 -13.50 -13.36 -4.81
C PHE A 45 -12.66 -13.59 -6.07
N ALA A 46 -11.49 -12.95 -6.17
CA ALA A 46 -10.60 -13.09 -7.32
C ALA A 46 -10.06 -14.51 -7.45
N VAL A 47 -9.88 -15.22 -6.34
CA VAL A 47 -9.41 -16.62 -6.35
C VAL A 47 -10.46 -17.54 -6.95
N TYR A 48 -11.75 -17.29 -6.70
CA TYR A 48 -12.82 -18.21 -7.09
C TYR A 48 -13.62 -17.79 -8.33
N VAL A 49 -13.51 -16.55 -8.78
CA VAL A 49 -14.26 -16.09 -9.96
C VAL A 49 -13.75 -16.79 -11.23
N ASP A 50 -14.65 -16.99 -12.18
CA ASP A 50 -14.35 -17.69 -13.42
C ASP A 50 -13.63 -16.75 -14.42
N VAL A 51 -12.35 -16.67 -14.29
CA VAL A 51 -11.45 -15.88 -15.15
C VAL A 51 -10.19 -16.67 -15.45
N THR A 52 -9.42 -16.24 -16.44
CA THR A 52 -8.14 -16.87 -16.75
C THR A 52 -7.14 -16.63 -15.60
N ASN A 53 -6.08 -17.44 -15.55
CA ASN A 53 -5.05 -17.28 -14.54
C ASN A 53 -4.35 -15.93 -14.64
N VAL A 54 -4.11 -15.45 -15.87
CA VAL A 54 -3.51 -14.11 -16.07
C VAL A 54 -4.43 -13.02 -15.55
N GLU A 55 -5.71 -13.10 -15.86
CA GLU A 55 -6.71 -12.15 -15.36
C GLU A 55 -6.78 -12.15 -13.84
N ARG A 56 -6.76 -13.33 -13.23
CA ARG A 56 -6.77 -13.51 -11.77
C ARG A 56 -5.56 -12.85 -11.13
N ILE A 57 -4.37 -13.05 -11.71
CA ILE A 57 -3.15 -12.42 -11.24
C ILE A 57 -3.29 -10.90 -11.31
N LEU A 58 -3.81 -10.37 -12.41
CA LEU A 58 -3.99 -8.92 -12.58
C LEU A 58 -4.97 -8.35 -11.55
N LEU A 59 -6.08 -9.06 -11.29
CA LEU A 59 -7.02 -8.62 -10.25
C LEU A 59 -6.33 -8.47 -8.90
N ILE A 60 -5.58 -9.48 -8.49
CA ILE A 60 -4.91 -9.48 -7.19
C ILE A 60 -3.77 -8.47 -7.17
N MET A 61 -2.96 -8.40 -8.24
CA MET A 61 -1.86 -7.44 -8.33
C MET A 61 -2.34 -6.00 -8.19
N SER A 62 -3.46 -5.65 -8.81
CA SER A 62 -3.98 -4.28 -8.74
C SER A 62 -4.32 -3.88 -7.30
N LEU A 63 -4.86 -4.80 -6.52
CA LEU A 63 -5.14 -4.56 -5.10
C LEU A 63 -3.85 -4.41 -4.29
N CYS A 64 -2.86 -5.24 -4.58
CA CYS A 64 -1.56 -5.14 -3.91
C CYS A 64 -0.86 -3.82 -4.22
N VAL A 65 -0.96 -3.34 -5.47
CA VAL A 65 -0.40 -2.04 -5.85
C VAL A 65 -1.03 -0.91 -5.05
N VAL A 66 -2.34 -0.94 -4.85
CA VAL A 66 -3.03 0.06 -4.03
C VAL A 66 -2.50 0.02 -2.59
N LEU A 67 -2.39 -1.16 -2.01
CA LEU A 67 -1.90 -1.28 -0.63
C LEU A 67 -0.45 -0.81 -0.50
N ILE A 68 0.43 -1.20 -1.43
CA ILE A 68 1.82 -0.76 -1.44
C ILE A 68 1.89 0.77 -1.50
N THR A 69 1.10 1.37 -2.39
CA THR A 69 1.06 2.81 -2.57
C THR A 69 0.57 3.52 -1.31
N GLU A 70 -0.48 2.98 -0.67
CA GLU A 70 -1.00 3.51 0.60
C GLU A 70 0.06 3.47 1.69
N LEU A 71 0.80 2.37 1.80
CA LEU A 71 1.86 2.24 2.80
C LEU A 71 2.97 3.25 2.56
N LEU A 72 3.39 3.43 1.30
CA LEU A 72 4.43 4.39 0.95
C LEU A 72 3.95 5.83 1.20
N ASN A 73 2.71 6.14 0.88
CA ASN A 73 2.13 7.45 1.15
C ASN A 73 2.08 7.74 2.66
N THR A 74 1.70 6.74 3.44
CA THR A 74 1.70 6.85 4.91
C THR A 74 3.10 7.17 5.43
N ALA A 75 4.12 6.49 4.90
CA ALA A 75 5.51 6.75 5.28
C ALA A 75 5.93 8.18 4.93
N VAL A 76 5.55 8.67 3.75
CA VAL A 76 5.82 10.04 3.33
C VAL A 76 5.16 11.04 4.27
N GLU A 77 3.88 10.83 4.59
CA GLU A 77 3.14 11.73 5.49
C GLU A 77 3.77 11.80 6.87
N LYS A 78 4.12 10.64 7.44
CA LYS A 78 4.76 10.60 8.76
C LYS A 78 6.13 11.27 8.75
N LEU A 79 6.89 11.10 7.67
CA LEU A 79 8.18 11.76 7.53
C LEU A 79 8.02 13.28 7.40
N CYS A 80 7.07 13.74 6.60
CA CYS A 80 6.78 15.17 6.44
C CYS A 80 6.37 15.79 7.77
N ASP A 81 5.52 15.12 8.52
CA ASP A 81 5.05 15.62 9.81
C ASP A 81 6.17 15.71 10.85
N HIS A 82 7.15 14.79 10.77
CA HIS A 82 8.31 14.80 11.65
C HIS A 82 9.30 15.91 11.32
N VAL A 83 9.49 16.19 10.02
CA VAL A 83 10.45 17.20 9.56
C VAL A 83 9.99 18.62 9.96
N SER A 84 8.70 18.90 9.84
CA SER A 84 8.18 20.22 10.21
C SER A 84 6.68 20.15 10.50
N THR A 85 6.29 20.82 11.58
CA THR A 85 4.88 21.09 11.89
C THR A 85 4.39 22.36 11.23
N ASP A 86 5.31 23.18 10.69
CA ASP A 86 4.96 24.41 9.99
C ASP A 86 4.44 24.09 8.59
N ILE A 87 3.61 24.98 8.07
CA ILE A 87 3.11 24.85 6.71
C ILE A 87 4.18 25.34 5.75
N HIS A 88 4.88 24.40 5.13
CA HIS A 88 5.84 24.68 4.08
C HIS A 88 5.29 24.24 2.73
N LEU A 89 5.50 25.07 1.72
CA LEU A 89 5.01 24.81 0.36
C LEU A 89 5.54 23.47 -0.16
N LEU A 90 6.82 23.15 0.06
CA LEU A 90 7.43 21.91 -0.42
C LEU A 90 6.90 20.68 0.32
N ILE A 91 6.64 20.79 1.63
CA ILE A 91 6.05 19.69 2.41
C ILE A 91 4.63 19.43 1.95
N GLY A 92 3.84 20.49 1.74
CA GLY A 92 2.50 20.36 1.19
C GLY A 92 2.49 19.69 -0.19
N ARG A 93 3.42 20.07 -1.05
CA ARG A 93 3.57 19.45 -2.37
C ARG A 93 3.93 17.98 -2.26
N ALA A 94 4.84 17.61 -1.35
CA ALA A 94 5.21 16.21 -1.14
C ALA A 94 4.01 15.37 -0.72
N LYS A 95 3.20 15.87 0.21
CA LYS A 95 1.98 15.21 0.64
C LYS A 95 0.98 15.07 -0.50
N ASP A 96 0.81 16.12 -1.31
CA ASP A 96 -0.09 16.09 -2.46
C ASP A 96 0.35 15.07 -3.51
N ILE A 97 1.65 14.97 -3.76
CA ILE A 97 2.20 14.00 -4.72
C ILE A 97 1.96 12.57 -4.20
N GLY A 98 2.18 12.33 -2.93
CA GLY A 98 1.88 11.03 -2.32
C GLY A 98 0.41 10.67 -2.45
N SER A 99 -0.48 11.62 -2.20
CA SER A 99 -1.92 11.43 -2.39
C SER A 99 -2.27 11.16 -3.85
N ALA A 100 -1.61 11.83 -4.78
CA ALA A 100 -1.81 11.61 -6.22
C ALA A 100 -1.41 10.18 -6.62
N ALA A 101 -0.34 9.65 -6.04
CA ALA A 101 0.08 8.27 -6.29
C ALA A 101 -1.01 7.28 -5.87
N VAL A 102 -1.63 7.50 -4.71
CA VAL A 102 -2.76 6.68 -4.25
C VAL A 102 -3.93 6.79 -5.23
N PHE A 103 -4.26 7.98 -5.66
CA PHE A 103 -5.34 8.21 -6.63
C PHE A 103 -5.12 7.45 -7.93
N VAL A 104 -3.91 7.51 -8.48
CA VAL A 104 -3.55 6.78 -9.71
C VAL A 104 -3.67 5.27 -9.49
N SER A 105 -3.23 4.76 -8.34
CA SER A 105 -3.31 3.34 -8.04
C SER A 105 -4.77 2.86 -7.94
N LEU A 106 -5.66 3.69 -7.39
CA LEU A 106 -7.09 3.38 -7.32
C LEU A 106 -7.72 3.36 -8.71
N LEU A 107 -7.35 4.30 -9.58
CA LEU A 107 -7.80 4.29 -10.97
C LEU A 107 -7.31 3.04 -11.71
N LEU A 108 -6.08 2.64 -11.48
CA LEU A 108 -5.54 1.41 -12.06
C LEU A 108 -6.36 0.19 -11.62
N ALA A 109 -6.61 0.06 -10.33
CA ALA A 109 -7.39 -1.06 -9.81
C ALA A 109 -8.80 -1.07 -10.39
N ALA A 110 -9.46 0.08 -10.45
CA ALA A 110 -10.79 0.19 -11.04
C ALA A 110 -10.77 -0.23 -12.52
N PHE A 111 -9.79 0.24 -13.27
CA PHE A 111 -9.65 -0.11 -14.68
C PHE A 111 -9.46 -1.62 -14.88
N VAL A 112 -8.58 -2.24 -14.11
CA VAL A 112 -8.31 -3.68 -14.21
C VAL A 112 -9.57 -4.49 -13.87
N TRP A 113 -10.22 -4.16 -12.76
CA TRP A 113 -11.41 -4.89 -12.31
C TRP A 113 -12.58 -4.74 -13.26
N LEU A 114 -12.84 -3.52 -13.72
CA LEU A 114 -13.94 -3.28 -14.66
C LEU A 114 -13.69 -3.93 -16.01
N THR A 115 -12.45 -3.86 -16.50
CA THR A 115 -12.09 -4.47 -17.79
C THR A 115 -12.25 -5.98 -17.76
N ILE A 116 -11.82 -6.63 -16.70
CA ILE A 116 -11.86 -8.10 -16.61
C ILE A 116 -13.27 -8.61 -16.33
N LEU A 117 -14.00 -7.95 -15.43
CA LEU A 117 -15.29 -8.47 -14.95
C LEU A 117 -16.49 -8.00 -15.78
N LEU A 118 -16.36 -6.93 -16.50
CA LEU A 118 -17.40 -6.43 -17.38
C LEU A 118 -17.03 -6.60 -18.84
#